data_e1bf0686753e63c93bc672ee64647a02
#
_entry.id   e1bf0686753e63c93bc672ee64647a02
#
_cell.length_a   1.000
_cell.length_b   1.000
_cell.length_c   1.000
_cell.angle_alpha   90.00
_cell.angle_beta   90.00
_cell.angle_gamma   90.00
#
_symmetry.space_group_name_H-M   'P 1'
#
loop_
_entity.id
_entity.type
_entity.pdbx_description
1 polymer ?
#
loop_
_entity_poly.entity_id
_entity_poly.type
_entity_poly.pdbx_seq_one_letter_code
_entity_poly.pdbx_strand_id
1 'polypeptide(L)'
;MNQSYRKRLESYVKKTYHVEAEQLPFNNEDYAVLRHAESGKWFAVFIVKARREFGLAGDGNTEVVSLKIRDRMLSDMLMKQPGYLRGYPSSKWNWTTIVLDGTVPFEDICKWLDESYDATKSKTKNKKVPLQKRRT
;
A
#
# COMPACT_ATOMS: atom_id res chain seq x y z
N MET A 1 -1.76 22.68 -11.84
CA MET A 1 -2.14 22.25 -10.51
C MET A 1 -1.66 20.85 -10.21
N ASN A 2 -1.08 20.69 -9.04
CA ASN A 2 -0.52 19.39 -8.69
C ASN A 2 -1.57 18.44 -8.19
N GLN A 3 -1.50 17.22 -8.65
CA GLN A 3 -2.36 16.19 -8.13
C GLN A 3 -1.84 15.75 -6.77
N SER A 4 -2.74 15.26 -5.92
CA SER A 4 -2.33 14.72 -4.64
C SER A 4 -1.49 13.47 -4.88
N TYR A 5 -0.70 13.11 -3.89
CA TYR A 5 0.10 11.88 -3.97
C TYR A 5 -0.80 10.66 -4.17
N ARG A 6 -1.96 10.66 -3.54
CA ARG A 6 -2.89 9.55 -3.73
C ARG A 6 -3.30 9.42 -5.19
N LYS A 7 -3.68 10.53 -5.81
CA LYS A 7 -4.09 10.49 -7.20
C LYS A 7 -2.96 10.07 -8.11
N ARG A 8 -1.78 10.56 -7.83
CA ARG A 8 -0.60 10.18 -8.62
C ARG A 8 -0.31 8.69 -8.47
N LEU A 9 -0.47 8.17 -7.26
CA LEU A 9 -0.23 6.77 -7.00
C LEU A 9 -1.27 5.89 -7.68
N GLU A 10 -2.54 6.33 -7.66
CA GLU A 10 -3.59 5.61 -8.36
C GLU A 10 -3.30 5.55 -9.87
N SER A 11 -2.82 6.67 -10.43
CA SER A 11 -2.46 6.71 -11.84
C SER A 11 -1.29 5.77 -12.14
N TYR A 12 -0.31 5.77 -11.27
CA TYR A 12 0.85 4.90 -11.43
C TYR A 12 0.44 3.43 -11.44
N VAL A 13 -0.44 3.05 -10.53
CA VAL A 13 -0.88 1.66 -10.42
C VAL A 13 -1.72 1.26 -11.64
N LYS A 14 -2.58 2.16 -12.08
CA LYS A 14 -3.39 1.87 -13.24
C LYS A 14 -2.54 1.67 -14.48
N LYS A 15 -1.53 2.49 -14.64
CA LYS A 15 -0.65 2.40 -15.78
C LYS A 15 0.26 1.18 -15.70
N THR A 16 0.75 0.86 -14.52
CA THR A 16 1.72 -0.21 -14.35
C THR A 16 1.08 -1.57 -14.22
N TYR A 17 -0.01 -1.65 -13.48
CA TYR A 17 -0.63 -2.94 -13.13
C TYR A 17 -2.05 -3.10 -13.65
N HIS A 18 -2.62 -2.05 -14.22
CA HIS A 18 -3.99 -2.06 -14.75
C HIS A 18 -5.01 -2.34 -13.66
N VAL A 19 -4.79 -1.77 -12.49
CA VAL A 19 -5.66 -1.95 -11.32
C VAL A 19 -6.19 -0.58 -10.90
N GLU A 20 -7.46 -0.52 -10.53
CA GLU A 20 -8.07 0.70 -10.04
C GLU A 20 -8.51 0.52 -8.59
N ALA A 21 -8.48 1.61 -7.85
CA ALA A 21 -8.88 1.58 -6.45
C ALA A 21 -10.38 1.31 -6.34
N GLU A 22 -10.75 0.56 -5.33
CA GLU A 22 -12.15 0.20 -5.07
C GLU A 22 -12.51 0.60 -3.66
N GLN A 23 -13.71 1.15 -3.50
CA GLN A 23 -14.21 1.42 -2.16
C GLN A 23 -14.78 0.14 -1.56
N LEU A 24 -14.57 -0.02 -0.28
CA LEU A 24 -15.10 -1.19 0.40
C LEU A 24 -16.62 -1.06 0.53
N PRO A 25 -17.36 -2.09 0.18
CA PRO A 25 -18.82 -2.00 0.11
C PRO A 25 -19.49 -1.76 1.46
N PHE A 26 -18.87 -2.22 2.53
CA PHE A 26 -19.47 -2.09 3.86
C PHE A 26 -18.89 -0.92 4.63
N ASN A 27 -18.09 -0.12 3.97
CA ASN A 27 -17.39 0.94 4.64
C ASN A 27 -17.70 2.26 3.99
N ASN A 28 -17.14 3.29 4.51
CA ASN A 28 -17.38 4.60 4.01
C ASN A 28 -16.29 5.01 3.04
N GLU A 29 -16.31 6.28 2.74
CA GLU A 29 -15.39 6.85 1.77
C GLU A 29 -13.97 6.96 2.27
N ASP A 30 -13.75 6.68 3.54
CA ASP A 30 -12.43 6.83 4.13
C ASP A 30 -11.44 5.76 3.71
N TYR A 31 -11.93 4.67 3.15
CA TYR A 31 -11.10 3.54 2.77
C TYR A 31 -11.24 3.18 1.31
N ALA A 32 -10.13 2.84 0.68
CA ALA A 32 -10.16 2.27 -0.67
C ALA A 32 -9.01 1.29 -0.76
N VAL A 33 -9.17 0.26 -1.57
CA VAL A 33 -8.16 -0.79 -1.67
C VAL A 33 -7.72 -1.01 -3.11
N LEU A 34 -6.50 -1.49 -3.25
CA LEU A 34 -5.98 -1.97 -4.53
C LEU A 34 -5.77 -3.47 -4.36
N ARG A 35 -6.38 -4.24 -5.25
CA ARG A 35 -6.34 -5.70 -5.17
C ARG A 35 -5.76 -6.30 -6.42
N HIS A 36 -5.11 -7.46 -6.24
CA HIS A 36 -4.71 -8.26 -7.40
C HIS A 36 -5.96 -8.76 -8.10
N ALA A 37 -5.99 -8.63 -9.42
CA ALA A 37 -7.16 -9.03 -10.19
C ALA A 37 -7.42 -10.52 -10.08
N GLU A 38 -6.39 -11.31 -10.02
CA GLU A 38 -6.54 -12.76 -10.01
C GLU A 38 -6.92 -13.33 -8.66
N SER A 39 -6.21 -12.92 -7.62
CA SER A 39 -6.39 -13.53 -6.30
C SER A 39 -7.33 -12.75 -5.40
N GLY A 40 -7.54 -11.49 -5.71
CA GLY A 40 -8.31 -10.63 -4.85
C GLY A 40 -7.58 -10.15 -3.61
N LYS A 41 -6.32 -10.50 -3.46
CA LYS A 41 -5.55 -10.06 -2.30
C LYS A 41 -5.24 -8.58 -2.39
N TRP A 42 -5.33 -7.91 -1.26
CA TRP A 42 -5.01 -6.49 -1.18
C TRP A 42 -3.51 -6.28 -1.20
N PHE A 43 -3.04 -5.30 -1.97
CA PHE A 43 -1.63 -4.93 -1.90
C PHE A 43 -1.45 -3.49 -1.47
N ALA A 44 -2.52 -2.72 -1.37
CA ALA A 44 -2.46 -1.36 -0.84
C ALA A 44 -3.82 -0.97 -0.32
N VAL A 45 -3.81 -0.18 0.75
CA VAL A 45 -5.05 0.36 1.31
C VAL A 45 -4.86 1.84 1.49
N PHE A 46 -5.73 2.63 0.88
CA PHE A 46 -5.75 4.08 1.09
C PHE A 46 -6.70 4.38 2.24
N ILE A 47 -6.28 5.25 3.14
CA ILE A 47 -7.08 5.63 4.29
C ILE A 47 -7.01 7.14 4.45
N VAL A 48 -8.17 7.75 4.73
CA VAL A 48 -8.24 9.19 5.01
C VAL A 48 -8.82 9.35 6.39
N LYS A 49 -8.09 10.00 7.29
CA LYS A 49 -8.59 10.27 8.63
C LYS A 49 -7.92 11.51 9.18
N ALA A 50 -8.40 11.98 10.32
CA ALA A 50 -7.81 13.13 10.98
C ALA A 50 -6.35 12.82 11.32
N ARG A 51 -5.51 13.82 11.17
CA ARG A 51 -4.08 13.65 11.44
C ARG A 51 -3.83 13.11 12.84
N ARG A 52 -4.60 13.58 13.81
CA ARG A 52 -4.39 13.12 15.19
C ARG A 52 -4.67 11.63 15.37
N GLU A 53 -5.50 11.06 14.52
CA GLU A 53 -5.77 9.62 14.63
C GLU A 53 -4.58 8.77 14.21
N PHE A 54 -3.67 9.37 13.47
CA PHE A 54 -2.43 8.71 13.09
C PHE A 54 -1.28 9.13 14.01
N GLY A 55 -1.57 9.94 15.01
CA GLY A 55 -0.51 10.44 15.90
C GLY A 55 0.32 11.54 15.29
N LEU A 56 -0.22 12.24 14.30
CA LEU A 56 0.50 13.28 13.62
C LEU A 56 0.11 14.65 14.11
N ALA A 57 1.06 15.59 14.05
CA ALA A 57 0.80 16.97 14.44
C ALA A 57 -0.07 17.66 13.40
N GLY A 58 -0.75 18.69 13.82
CA GLY A 58 -1.55 19.51 12.92
C GLY A 58 -3.00 19.11 12.90
N ASP A 59 -3.80 19.99 12.32
CA ASP A 59 -5.24 19.80 12.23
C ASP A 59 -5.61 19.21 10.87
N GLY A 60 -6.87 18.85 10.74
CA GLY A 60 -7.40 18.40 9.47
C GLY A 60 -7.16 16.94 9.21
N ASN A 61 -7.51 16.52 8.02
CA ASN A 61 -7.37 15.13 7.60
C ASN A 61 -6.12 14.96 6.78
N THR A 62 -5.66 13.72 6.70
CA THR A 62 -4.56 13.39 5.82
C THR A 62 -4.83 12.04 5.21
N GLU A 63 -4.19 11.81 4.07
CA GLU A 63 -4.29 10.53 3.37
C GLU A 63 -3.03 9.72 3.64
N VAL A 64 -3.21 8.42 3.81
CA VAL A 64 -2.09 7.51 3.97
C VAL A 64 -2.32 6.31 3.06
N VAL A 65 -1.23 5.59 2.76
CA VAL A 65 -1.33 4.31 2.08
C VAL A 65 -0.63 3.28 2.93
N SER A 66 -1.29 2.14 3.12
CA SER A 66 -0.68 1.03 3.84
C SER A 66 -0.25 -0.02 2.85
N LEU A 67 0.97 -0.48 2.99
CA LEU A 67 1.60 -1.42 2.08
C LEU A 67 2.21 -2.55 2.87
N LYS A 68 2.34 -3.70 2.23
CA LYS A 68 2.92 -4.85 2.88
C LYS A 68 4.38 -4.95 2.51
N ILE A 69 5.24 -4.79 3.49
CA ILE A 69 6.68 -4.92 3.30
C ILE A 69 7.11 -6.22 3.93
N ARG A 70 7.57 -7.13 3.08
CA ARG A 70 7.86 -8.49 3.48
C ARG A 70 8.99 -8.58 4.51
N ASP A 71 10.02 -7.80 4.31
CA ASP A 71 11.18 -7.81 5.20
C ASP A 71 10.83 -7.07 6.48
N ARG A 72 10.70 -7.83 7.56
CA ARG A 72 10.30 -7.26 8.83
C ARG A 72 11.30 -6.27 9.38
N MET A 73 12.57 -6.58 9.22
CA MET A 73 13.62 -5.67 9.69
C MET A 73 13.56 -4.36 8.95
N LEU A 74 13.37 -4.44 7.65
CA LEU A 74 13.25 -3.23 6.84
C LEU A 74 12.02 -2.42 7.25
N SER A 75 10.90 -3.10 7.45
CA SER A 75 9.68 -2.43 7.89
C SER A 75 9.89 -1.71 9.21
N ASP A 76 10.55 -2.38 10.16
CA ASP A 76 10.83 -1.77 11.44
C ASP A 76 11.71 -0.54 11.32
N MET A 77 12.69 -0.60 10.45
CA MET A 77 13.56 0.55 10.21
C MET A 77 12.80 1.71 9.60
N LEU A 78 11.94 1.41 8.63
CA LEU A 78 11.17 2.45 7.97
C LEU A 78 10.24 3.16 8.94
N MET A 79 9.65 2.43 9.86
CA MET A 79 8.71 3.04 10.80
C MET A 79 9.36 4.05 11.72
N LYS A 80 10.66 4.11 11.76
CA LYS A 80 11.38 5.12 12.52
C LYS A 80 11.69 6.35 11.70
N GLN A 81 11.39 6.33 10.41
CA GLN A 81 11.65 7.45 9.53
C GLN A 81 10.45 8.37 9.46
N PRO A 82 10.68 9.67 9.20
CA PRO A 82 9.56 10.59 9.05
C PRO A 82 8.62 10.14 7.93
N GLY A 83 7.34 10.23 8.18
CA GLY A 83 6.34 9.91 7.17
C GLY A 83 5.93 8.45 7.15
N TYR A 84 6.54 7.63 7.98
CA TYR A 84 6.18 6.21 8.07
C TYR A 84 5.54 5.94 9.43
N LEU A 85 4.51 5.11 9.43
CA LEU A 85 3.75 4.81 10.65
C LEU A 85 3.57 3.30 10.76
N ARG A 86 3.21 2.89 11.97
CA ARG A 86 2.86 1.51 12.22
C ARG A 86 1.59 1.18 11.45
N GLY A 87 1.48 -0.04 11.04
CA GLY A 87 0.46 -0.47 10.11
C GLY A 87 -0.98 -0.15 10.45
N TYR A 88 -1.70 0.16 9.45
CA TYR A 88 -3.13 0.33 9.40
C TYR A 88 -3.61 -0.49 8.21
N PRO A 89 -4.76 -1.04 8.26
CA PRO A 89 -5.76 -0.97 9.33
C PRO A 89 -5.45 -1.86 10.51
N SER A 90 -4.46 -2.70 10.40
CA SER A 90 -4.16 -3.61 11.48
C SER A 90 -2.67 -3.89 11.54
N SER A 91 -2.11 -3.79 12.73
CA SER A 91 -0.70 -4.11 12.92
C SER A 91 -0.43 -5.61 12.79
N LYS A 92 -1.47 -6.42 12.87
CA LYS A 92 -1.33 -7.85 12.73
C LYS A 92 -0.85 -8.29 11.37
N TRP A 93 -1.11 -7.48 10.37
CA TRP A 93 -0.86 -7.87 9.00
C TRP A 93 0.50 -7.43 8.47
N ASN A 94 1.32 -6.89 9.34
CA ASN A 94 2.64 -6.40 8.94
C ASN A 94 2.55 -5.30 7.87
N TRP A 95 1.52 -4.50 7.97
CA TRP A 95 1.37 -3.37 7.08
C TRP A 95 2.26 -2.22 7.52
N THR A 96 2.86 -1.55 6.58
CA THR A 96 3.63 -0.34 6.82
C THR A 96 2.85 0.80 6.20
N THR A 97 2.63 1.87 6.95
CA THR A 97 1.80 2.97 6.51
C THR A 97 2.66 4.17 6.17
N ILE A 98 2.37 4.79 5.05
CA ILE A 98 3.11 5.97 4.58
C ILE A 98 2.17 7.14 4.46
N VAL A 99 2.54 8.27 5.05
CA VAL A 99 1.73 9.48 4.99
C VAL A 99 1.94 10.14 3.64
N LEU A 100 0.83 10.45 2.97
CA LEU A 100 0.88 10.99 1.61
C LEU A 100 0.83 12.51 1.62
N ASP A 101 1.73 13.12 2.39
CA ASP A 101 1.78 14.57 2.52
C ASP A 101 3.07 15.18 1.98
N GLY A 102 3.87 14.41 1.28
CA GLY A 102 5.12 14.90 0.71
C GLY A 102 6.34 14.65 1.56
N THR A 103 6.16 14.15 2.79
CA THR A 103 7.30 13.85 3.66
C THR A 103 8.16 12.76 3.06
N VAL A 104 7.53 11.74 2.47
CA VAL A 104 8.24 10.66 1.79
C VAL A 104 8.22 10.95 0.30
N PRO A 105 9.35 10.93 -0.39
CA PRO A 105 9.37 11.20 -1.83
C PRO A 105 8.48 10.23 -2.60
N PHE A 106 7.82 10.72 -3.63
CA PHE A 106 6.90 9.90 -4.39
C PHE A 106 7.55 8.66 -4.98
N GLU A 107 8.79 8.79 -5.42
CA GLU A 107 9.51 7.65 -6.00
C GLU A 107 9.69 6.52 -4.99
N ASP A 108 9.92 6.89 -3.74
CA ASP A 108 10.06 5.88 -2.69
C ASP A 108 8.74 5.17 -2.43
N ILE A 109 7.64 5.92 -2.47
CA ILE A 109 6.33 5.33 -2.27
C ILE A 109 6.03 4.32 -3.37
N CYS A 110 6.35 4.66 -4.61
CA CYS A 110 6.16 3.74 -5.73
C CYS A 110 7.00 2.48 -5.55
N LYS A 111 8.22 2.65 -5.09
CA LYS A 111 9.10 1.52 -4.85
C LYS A 111 8.51 0.56 -3.83
N TRP A 112 8.01 1.11 -2.72
CA TRP A 112 7.42 0.27 -1.69
C TRP A 112 6.11 -0.34 -2.14
N LEU A 113 5.37 0.37 -2.96
CA LEU A 113 4.14 -0.18 -3.51
C LEU A 113 4.45 -1.37 -4.42
N ASP A 114 5.49 -1.26 -5.22
CA ASP A 114 5.91 -2.38 -6.08
C ASP A 114 6.32 -3.57 -5.23
N GLU A 115 7.02 -3.33 -4.13
CA GLU A 115 7.37 -4.40 -3.20
C GLU A 115 6.13 -5.07 -2.63
N SER A 116 5.14 -4.26 -2.28
CA SER A 116 3.90 -4.80 -1.72
C SER A 116 3.16 -5.64 -2.76
N TYR A 117 3.14 -5.17 -3.99
CA TYR A 117 2.51 -5.91 -5.07
C TYR A 117 3.16 -7.29 -5.21
N ASP A 118 4.49 -7.32 -5.22
CA ASP A 118 5.19 -8.59 -5.32
C ASP A 118 5.01 -9.47 -4.10
N ALA A 119 5.01 -8.87 -2.92
CA ALA A 119 4.89 -9.63 -1.68
C ALA A 119 3.54 -10.32 -1.54
N THR A 120 2.52 -9.77 -2.18
CA THR A 120 1.16 -10.29 -2.05
C THR A 120 0.67 -11.07 -3.25
N LYS A 121 1.51 -11.25 -4.26
CA LYS A 121 1.14 -12.08 -5.41
C LYS A 121 0.86 -13.49 -4.95
N SER A 122 -0.02 -14.13 -5.69
CA SER A 122 -0.33 -15.51 -5.39
C SER A 122 0.84 -16.40 -5.75
N LYS A 123 1.43 -17.02 -4.76
CA LYS A 123 2.56 -17.90 -4.99
C LYS A 123 2.15 -19.26 -5.45
N THR A 124 0.93 -19.61 -5.19
CA THR A 124 0.44 -20.91 -5.60
C THR A 124 0.55 -21.09 -7.08
N LYS A 125 0.20 -20.09 -7.83
CA LYS A 125 0.30 -20.18 -9.26
C LYS A 125 1.71 -20.31 -9.74
N ASN A 126 2.59 -19.56 -9.12
CA ASN A 126 3.97 -19.60 -9.52
C ASN A 126 4.60 -20.95 -9.28
N LYS A 127 4.20 -21.60 -8.24
CA LYS A 127 4.73 -22.91 -7.95
C LYS A 127 4.35 -23.94 -8.93
N LYS A 128 3.19 -23.87 -9.42
CA LYS A 128 2.73 -24.88 -10.34
C LYS A 128 3.40 -24.83 -11.65
N VAL A 129 3.83 -23.82 -11.93
CA VAL A 129 4.52 -23.69 -13.17
C VAL A 129 5.88 -24.36 -13.17
N PRO A 130 6.13 -24.66 -12.54
CA PRO A 130 7.01 -25.19 -12.76
C PRO A 130 7.62 -25.70 -13.02
N LEU A 131 7.56 -25.92 -12.53
CA LEU A 131 7.97 -26.60 -12.74
C LEU A 131 8.22 -26.73 -13.35
N GLN A 132 8.00 -26.70 -13.19
CA GLN A 132 8.02 -27.11 -13.73
C GLN A 132 8.26 -26.79 -14.36
N LYS A 133 8.29 -26.76 -14.20
CA LYS A 133 8.39 -26.86 -14.65
C LYS A 133 8.95 -26.45 -14.99
N ARG A 134 9.13 -26.46 -14.72
CA ARG A 134 9.48 -26.62 -14.89
C ARG A 134 9.86 -26.60 -15.09
N ARG A 135 9.78 -26.84 -15.05
CA ARG A 135 9.94 -27.38 -15.14
C ARG A 135 9.99 -27.55 -15.42
N THR A 136 9.69 -27.59 -15.09
CA THR A 136 9.48 -28.03 -15.18
C THR A 136 9.76 -28.05 -15.24
#